data_fec25694986a39ba5007b8d784bcb81f
#
_entry.id   fec25694986a39ba5007b8d784bcb81f
#
_cell.length_a   1.000
_cell.length_b   1.000
_cell.length_c   1.000
_cell.angle_alpha   90.00
_cell.angle_beta   90.00
_cell.angle_gamma   90.00
#
_symmetry.space_group_name_H-M   'P 1'
#
loop_
_entity.id
_entity.type
_entity.pdbx_description
1 polymer ?
#
loop_
_entity_poly.entity_id
_entity_poly.type
_entity_poly.pdbx_seq_one_letter_code
_entity_poly.pdbx_strand_id
1 'polypeptide(L)'
;MPINISYLLESRTACEREDAADPLRSWQEAFYLPQGLIYLDGNSLGPMPKKALKQLEQAIRKEWAEDLITSWNKAGWWKLPETLGELIAPVVGAAS
;
A
#
# COMPACT_ATOMS: atom_id res chain seq x y z
N MET A 1 -8.13 13.60 -18.05
CA MET A 1 -7.67 14.89 -18.57
C MET A 1 -6.15 14.93 -18.51
N PRO A 2 -5.47 15.36 -19.57
CA PRO A 2 -4.04 15.57 -19.48
C PRO A 2 -3.76 16.75 -18.53
N ILE A 3 -2.92 16.51 -17.52
CA ILE A 3 -2.45 17.56 -16.61
C ILE A 3 -1.58 18.52 -17.40
N ASN A 4 -1.89 19.80 -17.39
CA ASN A 4 -1.05 20.80 -18.02
C ASN A 4 0.15 21.11 -17.11
N ILE A 5 1.24 20.41 -17.36
CA ILE A 5 2.48 20.51 -16.58
C ILE A 5 3.06 21.94 -16.59
N SER A 6 2.87 22.70 -17.67
CA SER A 6 3.37 24.08 -17.77
C SER A 6 2.80 24.99 -16.68
N TYR A 7 1.57 24.74 -16.26
CA TYR A 7 0.92 25.47 -15.19
C TYR A 7 1.52 25.15 -13.80
N LEU A 8 1.86 23.88 -13.56
CA LEU A 8 2.44 23.45 -12.29
C LEU A 8 3.85 24.01 -12.05
N LEU A 9 4.58 24.32 -13.10
CA LEU A 9 5.92 24.88 -13.02
C LEU A 9 5.93 26.38 -12.63
N GLU A 10 4.77 27.06 -12.65
CA GLU A 10 4.70 28.49 -12.47
C GLU A 10 4.66 28.96 -11.01
N SER A 11 4.16 28.14 -10.08
CA SER A 11 4.18 28.53 -8.65
C SER A 11 3.88 27.37 -7.70
N ARG A 12 4.42 27.48 -6.47
CA ARG A 12 4.10 26.58 -5.36
C ARG A 12 2.58 26.54 -5.08
N THR A 13 1.90 27.67 -5.16
CA THR A 13 0.46 27.77 -4.93
C THR A 13 -0.35 26.96 -5.94
N ALA A 14 0.13 26.84 -7.18
CA ALA A 14 -0.50 25.99 -8.18
C ALA A 14 -0.40 24.51 -7.80
N CYS A 15 0.78 24.05 -7.36
CA CYS A 15 0.99 22.68 -6.89
C CYS A 15 0.11 22.37 -5.66
N GLU A 16 0.07 23.26 -4.68
CA GLU A 16 -0.75 23.09 -3.47
C GLU A 16 -2.25 23.00 -3.79
N ARG A 17 -2.71 23.68 -4.84
CA ARG A 17 -4.09 23.60 -5.30
C ARG A 17 -4.40 22.25 -5.96
N GLU A 18 -3.50 21.75 -6.79
CA GLU A 18 -3.62 20.42 -7.40
C GLU A 18 -3.59 19.32 -6.33
N ASP A 19 -2.68 19.41 -5.36
CA ASP A 19 -2.62 18.49 -4.22
C ASP A 19 -3.93 18.47 -3.41
N ALA A 20 -4.54 19.66 -3.23
CA ALA A 20 -5.80 19.76 -2.51
C ALA A 20 -6.98 19.16 -3.27
N ALA A 21 -6.93 19.17 -4.61
CA ALA A 21 -7.95 18.63 -5.49
C ALA A 21 -7.73 17.13 -5.82
N ASP A 22 -6.59 16.55 -5.46
CA ASP A 22 -6.25 15.16 -5.76
C ASP A 22 -7.19 14.19 -5.03
N PRO A 23 -7.98 13.36 -5.74
CA PRO A 23 -8.86 12.36 -5.14
C PRO A 23 -8.09 11.26 -4.39
N LEU A 24 -6.79 11.10 -4.65
CA LEU A 24 -5.93 10.13 -3.99
C LEU A 24 -5.24 10.68 -2.74
N ARG A 25 -5.39 11.96 -2.43
CA ARG A 25 -4.72 12.62 -1.31
C ARG A 25 -4.89 11.88 0.03
N SER A 26 -6.09 11.39 0.32
CA SER A 26 -6.39 10.70 1.56
C SER A 26 -5.64 9.37 1.71
N TRP A 27 -5.17 8.77 0.61
CA TRP A 27 -4.41 7.53 0.63
C TRP A 27 -3.04 7.66 1.29
N GLN A 28 -2.47 8.87 1.37
CA GLN A 28 -1.23 9.10 2.12
C GLN A 28 -1.34 8.64 3.58
N GLU A 29 -2.52 8.80 4.18
CA GLU A 29 -2.78 8.39 5.56
C GLU A 29 -2.75 6.87 5.77
N ALA A 30 -2.86 6.09 4.69
CA ALA A 30 -2.78 4.63 4.75
C ALA A 30 -1.34 4.11 4.94
N PHE A 31 -0.34 4.98 4.81
CA PHE A 31 1.08 4.62 4.88
C PHE A 31 1.78 5.30 6.05
N TYR A 32 2.86 4.68 6.52
CA TYR A 32 3.82 5.32 7.42
C TYR A 32 4.83 6.10 6.60
N LEU A 33 4.81 7.42 6.78
CA LEU A 33 5.78 8.34 6.19
C LEU A 33 6.39 9.17 7.32
N PRO A 34 7.72 9.30 7.40
CA PRO A 34 8.38 10.16 8.37
C PRO A 34 7.97 11.61 8.19
N GLN A 35 7.70 12.29 9.29
CA GLN A 35 7.31 13.70 9.24
C GLN A 35 8.41 14.57 8.62
N GLY A 36 8.03 15.45 7.70
CA GLY A 36 8.94 16.38 7.04
C GLY A 36 9.81 15.77 5.94
N LEU A 37 9.64 14.48 5.65
CA LEU A 37 10.32 13.81 4.55
C LEU A 37 9.47 13.84 3.28
N ILE A 38 10.05 14.25 2.17
CA ILE A 38 9.51 14.07 0.83
C ILE A 38 10.14 12.81 0.25
N TYR A 39 9.37 11.73 0.20
CA TYR A 39 9.85 10.42 -0.25
C TYR A 39 9.44 10.16 -1.70
N LEU A 40 10.41 10.15 -2.61
CA LEU A 40 10.21 10.01 -4.05
C LEU A 40 10.76 8.70 -4.64
N ASP A 41 11.27 7.81 -3.80
CA ASP A 41 11.91 6.55 -4.23
C ASP A 41 11.03 5.31 -3.94
N GLY A 42 9.73 5.47 -4.07
CA GLY A 42 8.76 4.38 -3.89
C GLY A 42 8.89 3.23 -4.90
N ASN A 43 9.60 3.43 -6.01
CA ASN A 43 9.92 2.40 -6.99
C ASN A 43 11.01 1.43 -6.50
N SER A 44 11.93 1.87 -5.64
CA SER A 44 12.94 1.01 -5.02
C SER A 44 12.38 0.29 -3.80
N LEU A 45 11.71 1.04 -2.91
CA LEU A 45 11.03 0.52 -1.74
C LEU A 45 9.84 1.42 -1.42
N GLY A 46 8.62 0.88 -1.54
CA GLY A 46 7.40 1.60 -1.17
C GLY A 46 7.32 1.88 0.34
N PRO A 47 6.66 2.97 0.76
CA PRO A 47 6.39 3.21 2.17
C PRO A 47 5.52 2.10 2.74
N MET A 48 5.72 1.78 4.02
CA MET A 48 4.99 0.70 4.69
C MET A 48 3.50 1.02 4.85
N PRO A 49 2.59 0.18 4.32
CA PRO A 49 1.17 0.32 4.62
C PRO A 49 0.88 0.06 6.11
N LYS A 50 0.08 0.91 6.74
CA LYS A 50 -0.30 0.73 8.16
C LYS A 50 -1.01 -0.61 8.41
N LYS A 51 -1.76 -1.09 7.43
CA LYS A 51 -2.42 -2.42 7.51
C LYS A 51 -1.41 -3.57 7.55
N ALA A 52 -0.25 -3.44 6.88
CA ALA A 52 0.76 -4.48 6.85
C ALA A 52 1.32 -4.77 8.24
N LEU A 53 1.53 -3.75 9.07
CA LEU A 53 2.00 -3.94 10.44
C LEU A 53 1.04 -4.82 11.26
N LYS A 54 -0.26 -4.53 11.19
CA LYS A 54 -1.26 -5.33 11.91
C LYS A 54 -1.30 -6.79 11.44
N GLN A 55 -1.18 -7.02 10.14
CA GLN A 55 -1.14 -8.37 9.59
C GLN A 55 0.10 -9.14 10.03
N LEU A 56 1.27 -8.48 10.05
CA LEU A 56 2.51 -9.07 10.55
C LEU A 56 2.43 -9.39 12.05
N GLU A 57 1.89 -8.49 12.85
CA GLU A 57 1.68 -8.75 14.29
C GLU A 57 0.75 -9.95 14.52
N GLN A 58 -0.34 -10.04 13.76
CA GLN A 58 -1.26 -11.17 13.79
C GLN A 58 -0.53 -12.48 13.42
N ALA A 59 0.21 -12.47 12.32
CA ALA A 59 0.94 -13.64 11.85
C ALA A 59 1.99 -14.11 12.87
N ILE A 60 2.72 -13.19 13.50
CA ILE A 60 3.77 -13.54 14.46
C ILE A 60 3.18 -13.98 15.79
N ARG A 61 2.29 -13.17 16.37
CA ARG A 61 1.80 -13.39 17.74
C ARG A 61 0.77 -14.50 17.85
N LYS A 62 -0.16 -14.55 16.90
CA LYS A 62 -1.27 -15.50 16.92
C LYS A 62 -0.97 -16.74 16.10
N GLU A 63 -0.73 -16.56 14.82
CA GLU A 63 -0.65 -17.68 13.89
C GLU A 63 0.60 -18.52 14.11
N TRP A 64 1.75 -17.89 14.33
CA TRP A 64 2.99 -18.61 14.59
C TRP A 64 3.14 -18.98 16.06
N ALA A 65 3.10 -18.02 16.98
CA ALA A 65 3.44 -18.25 18.37
C ALA A 65 2.40 -19.11 19.14
N GLU A 66 1.10 -18.93 18.84
CA GLU A 66 0.04 -19.65 19.56
C GLU A 66 -0.50 -20.84 18.76
N ASP A 67 -0.87 -20.64 17.49
CA ASP A 67 -1.53 -21.66 16.69
C ASP A 67 -0.55 -22.69 16.07
N LEU A 68 0.74 -22.33 15.98
CA LEU A 68 1.81 -23.22 15.52
C LEU A 68 1.47 -23.91 14.19
N ILE A 69 1.67 -25.22 14.12
CA ILE A 69 1.40 -26.02 12.90
C ILE A 69 -0.05 -25.96 12.43
N THR A 70 -1.00 -25.70 13.34
CA THR A 70 -2.41 -25.63 12.98
C THR A 70 -2.75 -24.44 12.10
N SER A 71 -1.89 -23.41 12.04
CA SER A 71 -2.06 -22.23 11.20
C SER A 71 -2.05 -22.52 9.71
N TRP A 72 -1.46 -23.59 9.26
CA TRP A 72 -1.58 -24.04 7.88
C TRP A 72 -3.04 -24.16 7.43
N ASN A 73 -3.91 -24.64 8.32
CA ASN A 73 -5.34 -24.74 8.04
C ASN A 73 -6.14 -23.57 8.60
N LYS A 74 -5.94 -23.21 9.89
CA LYS A 74 -6.73 -22.16 10.56
C LYS A 74 -6.54 -20.77 9.96
N ALA A 75 -5.29 -20.38 9.68
CA ALA A 75 -4.95 -19.08 9.09
C ALA A 75 -4.93 -19.13 7.55
N GLY A 76 -5.14 -20.29 6.96
CA GLY A 76 -5.20 -20.45 5.50
C GLY A 76 -3.85 -20.38 4.79
N TRP A 77 -2.73 -20.65 5.47
CA TRP A 77 -1.40 -20.56 4.88
C TRP A 77 -1.22 -21.43 3.63
N TRP A 78 -1.87 -22.61 3.58
CA TRP A 78 -1.87 -23.48 2.40
C TRP A 78 -2.42 -22.80 1.15
N LYS A 79 -3.44 -21.96 1.33
CA LYS A 79 -4.12 -21.25 0.24
C LYS A 79 -3.58 -19.85 -0.02
N LEU A 80 -2.64 -19.40 0.81
CA LEU A 80 -2.13 -18.03 0.71
C LEU A 80 -1.58 -17.68 -0.67
N PRO A 81 -0.80 -18.54 -1.37
CA PRO A 81 -0.33 -18.25 -2.72
C PRO A 81 -1.47 -18.04 -3.72
N GLU A 82 -2.51 -18.86 -3.66
CA GLU A 82 -3.70 -18.74 -4.53
C GLU A 82 -4.45 -17.46 -4.23
N THR A 83 -4.75 -17.21 -2.95
CA THR A 83 -5.46 -16.00 -2.50
C THR A 83 -4.72 -14.71 -2.90
N LEU A 84 -3.40 -14.69 -2.75
CA LEU A 84 -2.59 -13.53 -3.17
C LEU A 84 -2.57 -13.39 -4.70
N GLY A 85 -2.50 -14.51 -5.43
CA GLY A 85 -2.60 -14.51 -6.89
C GLY A 85 -3.91 -13.91 -7.37
N GLU A 86 -5.02 -14.30 -6.80
CA GLU A 86 -6.35 -13.76 -7.10
C GLU A 86 -6.47 -12.25 -6.84
N LEU A 87 -5.82 -11.75 -5.78
CA LEU A 87 -5.78 -10.33 -5.46
C LEU A 87 -4.90 -9.51 -6.43
N ILE A 88 -3.82 -10.11 -6.92
CA ILE A 88 -2.88 -9.46 -7.83
C ILE A 88 -3.37 -9.50 -9.28
N ALA A 89 -4.06 -10.57 -9.69
CA ALA A 89 -4.50 -10.78 -11.06
C ALA A 89 -5.22 -9.57 -11.69
N PRO A 90 -6.20 -8.93 -11.03
CA PRO A 90 -6.87 -7.75 -11.58
C PRO A 90 -5.93 -6.56 -11.80
N VAL A 91 -4.91 -6.41 -10.92
CA VAL A 91 -3.96 -5.29 -10.98
C VAL A 91 -3.05 -5.38 -12.19
N VAL A 92 -2.66 -6.60 -12.55
CA VAL A 92 -1.75 -6.86 -13.70
C VAL A 92 -2.49 -7.27 -14.97
N GLY A 93 -3.83 -7.32 -14.95
CA GLY A 93 -4.64 -7.72 -16.09
C GLY A 93 -4.54 -9.20 -16.45
N ALA A 94 -4.18 -10.05 -15.48
CA ALA A 94 -4.18 -11.50 -15.66
C ALA A 94 -5.60 -12.07 -15.47
N ALA A 95 -5.88 -13.16 -16.18
CA ALA A 95 -7.09 -13.94 -15.91
C ALA A 95 -6.98 -14.66 -14.56
N SER A 96 -8.05 -14.64 -13.80
CA SER A 96 -8.20 -15.39 -12.54
C SER A 96 -8.45 -16.86 -12.83
#